data_de30697b3bef8ddd10e921ba1c11ec80
#
_entry.id   de30697b3bef8ddd10e921ba1c11ec80
#
_cell.length_a   1.000
_cell.length_b   1.000
_cell.length_c   1.000
_cell.angle_alpha   90.00
_cell.angle_beta   90.00
_cell.angle_gamma   90.00
#
_symmetry.space_group_name_H-M   'P 1'
#
loop_
_entity.id
_entity.type
_entity.pdbx_description
1 polymer ?
#
loop_
_entity_poly.entity_id
_entity_poly.type
_entity_poly.pdbx_seq_one_letter_code
_entity_poly.pdbx_strand_id
1 'polypeptide(L)'
;MRVVLDTNVFVSAAIQSGASHRIVQHFIREKPDELIICDEILSEIRDALFSRSRLRKWISLDDAKRYVEMLQMHFNFVPNPTFIVPLSRDSDDDYILALAQRERADYVISGDKDLLVLHVAEFPILTPAEFEIVLQTNS
;
A
#
# COMPACT_ATOMS: atom_id res chain seq x y z
N MET A 1 -12.93 -5.13 6.30
CA MET A 1 -12.55 -5.00 4.89
C MET A 1 -11.07 -5.31 4.72
N ARG A 2 -10.68 -5.75 3.54
CA ARG A 2 -9.31 -6.10 3.21
C ARG A 2 -8.82 -5.23 2.07
N VAL A 3 -7.68 -4.56 2.22
CA VAL A 3 -7.15 -3.68 1.17
C VAL A 3 -5.69 -3.94 0.88
N VAL A 4 -5.28 -3.64 -0.35
CA VAL A 4 -3.88 -3.62 -0.78
C VAL A 4 -3.49 -2.18 -1.09
N LEU A 5 -2.36 -1.75 -0.56
CA LEU A 5 -1.77 -0.45 -0.87
C LEU A 5 -0.58 -0.63 -1.81
N ASP A 6 -0.52 0.22 -2.83
CA ASP A 6 0.69 0.34 -3.66
C ASP A 6 1.86 0.83 -2.79
N THR A 7 3.07 0.42 -3.14
CA THR A 7 4.30 0.79 -2.43
C THR A 7 4.41 2.29 -2.18
N ASN A 8 4.07 3.12 -3.17
CA ASN A 8 4.17 4.57 -3.04
C ASN A 8 3.20 5.16 -2.02
N VAL A 9 2.07 4.49 -1.74
CA VAL A 9 1.16 4.91 -0.68
C VAL A 9 1.82 4.73 0.69
N PHE A 10 2.52 3.61 0.90
CA PHE A 10 3.29 3.39 2.13
C PHE A 10 4.40 4.42 2.29
N VAL A 11 5.13 4.73 1.21
CA VAL A 11 6.22 5.72 1.24
C VAL A 11 5.65 7.10 1.58
N SER A 12 4.56 7.50 0.94
CA SER A 12 3.89 8.78 1.22
C SER A 12 3.44 8.85 2.68
N ALA A 13 2.89 7.76 3.22
CA ALA A 13 2.47 7.69 4.62
C ALA A 13 3.63 7.91 5.60
N ALA A 14 4.84 7.50 5.22
CA ALA A 14 6.02 7.66 6.05
C ALA A 14 6.52 9.11 6.09
N ILE A 15 6.38 9.85 4.99
CA ILE A 15 7.01 11.17 4.85
C ILE A 15 6.04 12.35 4.99
N GLN A 16 4.74 12.12 4.99
CA GLN A 16 3.73 13.18 5.05
C GLN A 16 2.58 12.78 5.96
N SER A 17 1.98 13.77 6.63
CA SER A 17 0.76 13.59 7.42
C SER A 17 -0.47 13.90 6.57
N GLY A 18 -0.73 13.09 5.56
CA GLY A 18 -1.86 13.27 4.64
C GLY A 18 -2.76 12.03 4.61
N ALA A 19 -3.50 11.88 3.52
CA ALA A 19 -4.44 10.78 3.34
C ALA A 19 -3.77 9.41 3.49
N SER A 20 -2.62 9.20 2.88
CA SER A 20 -1.88 7.93 2.98
C SER A 20 -1.52 7.60 4.43
N HIS A 21 -1.04 8.59 5.18
CA HIS A 21 -0.69 8.40 6.60
C HIS A 21 -1.93 8.00 7.41
N ARG A 22 -3.05 8.68 7.22
CA ARG A 22 -4.29 8.39 7.95
C ARG A 22 -4.82 7.00 7.62
N ILE A 23 -4.68 6.55 6.37
CA ILE A 23 -5.09 5.21 5.96
C ILE A 23 -4.28 4.15 6.70
N VAL A 24 -2.95 4.26 6.72
CA VAL A 24 -2.09 3.30 7.43
C VAL A 24 -2.46 3.29 8.92
N GLN A 25 -2.67 4.45 9.53
CA GLN A 25 -3.08 4.54 10.93
C GLN A 25 -4.44 3.86 11.17
N HIS A 26 -5.38 3.98 10.25
CA HIS A 26 -6.68 3.31 10.35
C HIS A 26 -6.51 1.80 10.50
N PHE A 27 -5.68 1.18 9.65
CA PHE A 27 -5.48 -0.27 9.67
C PHE A 27 -4.67 -0.76 10.87
N ILE A 28 -3.93 0.12 11.52
CA ILE A 28 -3.28 -0.20 12.81
C ILE A 28 -4.32 -0.25 13.93
N ARG A 29 -5.29 0.67 13.93
CA ARG A 29 -6.24 0.89 15.02
C ARG A 29 -7.53 0.09 14.90
N GLU A 30 -8.07 -0.01 13.70
CA GLU A 30 -9.44 -0.50 13.47
C GLU A 30 -9.43 -1.96 13.00
N LYS A 31 -9.45 -2.88 13.96
CA LYS A 31 -9.66 -4.29 13.67
C LYS A 31 -11.18 -4.56 13.66
N PRO A 32 -11.70 -5.42 12.78
CA PRO A 32 -10.98 -6.43 11.98
C PRO A 32 -10.55 -6.00 10.58
N ASP A 33 -10.53 -4.71 10.25
CA ASP A 33 -10.04 -4.26 8.95
C ASP A 33 -8.57 -4.69 8.76
N GLU A 34 -8.24 -5.21 7.57
CA GLU A 34 -6.92 -5.77 7.29
C GLU A 34 -6.24 -5.08 6.12
N LEU A 35 -4.99 -4.69 6.35
CA LEU A 35 -4.10 -4.23 5.30
C LEU A 35 -3.24 -5.41 4.87
N ILE A 36 -3.31 -5.75 3.57
CA ILE A 36 -2.59 -6.88 3.00
C ILE A 36 -1.20 -6.41 2.58
N ILE A 37 -0.18 -7.07 3.09
CA ILE A 37 1.21 -6.77 2.78
C ILE A 37 2.00 -8.08 2.66
N CYS A 38 3.06 -8.06 1.85
CA CYS A 38 3.97 -9.19 1.69
C CYS A 38 5.42 -8.71 1.70
N ASP A 39 6.36 -9.64 1.80
CA ASP A 39 7.79 -9.31 1.92
C ASP A 39 8.32 -8.52 0.73
N GLU A 40 7.83 -8.79 -0.46
CA GLU A 40 8.29 -8.08 -1.67
C GLU A 40 7.88 -6.60 -1.63
N ILE A 41 6.66 -6.30 -1.17
CA ILE A 41 6.23 -4.90 -0.97
C ILE A 41 7.10 -4.23 0.09
N LEU A 42 7.38 -4.93 1.20
CA LEU A 42 8.25 -4.37 2.24
C LEU A 42 9.65 -4.08 1.72
N SER A 43 10.19 -4.95 0.87
CA SER A 43 11.48 -4.75 0.23
C SER A 43 11.48 -3.48 -0.63
N GLU A 44 10.43 -3.27 -1.41
CA GLU A 44 10.30 -2.05 -2.23
C GLU A 44 10.19 -0.79 -1.36
N ILE A 45 9.46 -0.86 -0.25
CA ILE A 45 9.37 0.25 0.71
C ILE A 45 10.74 0.58 1.28
N ARG A 46 11.50 -0.43 1.69
CA ARG A 46 12.88 -0.26 2.17
C ARG A 46 13.77 0.40 1.14
N ASP A 47 13.75 -0.11 -0.09
CA ASP A 47 14.57 0.43 -1.17
C ASP A 47 14.24 1.90 -1.42
N ALA A 48 12.95 2.24 -1.44
CA ALA A 48 12.52 3.62 -1.65
C ALA A 48 12.97 4.53 -0.50
N LEU A 49 12.73 4.14 0.74
CA LEU A 49 13.01 4.98 1.92
C LEU A 49 14.50 5.09 2.22
N PHE A 50 15.27 4.02 2.00
CA PHE A 50 16.69 3.99 2.38
C PHE A 50 17.61 4.50 1.27
N SER A 51 17.24 4.29 -0.01
CA SER A 51 18.11 4.61 -1.15
C SER A 51 17.85 5.97 -1.77
N ARG A 52 16.65 6.54 -1.62
CA ARG A 52 16.33 7.84 -2.19
C ARG A 52 16.79 8.96 -1.26
N SER A 53 17.99 9.49 -1.51
CA SER A 53 18.60 10.54 -0.67
C SER A 53 17.74 11.79 -0.53
N ARG A 54 16.95 12.12 -1.56
CA ARG A 54 16.05 13.28 -1.53
C ARG A 54 15.02 13.22 -0.41
N LEU A 55 14.68 11.99 0.06
CA LEU A 55 13.70 11.82 1.11
C LEU A 55 14.23 12.23 2.48
N ARG A 56 15.56 12.44 2.63
CA ARG A 56 16.15 12.93 3.91
C ARG A 56 15.60 14.29 4.32
N LYS A 57 14.98 15.04 3.40
CA LYS A 57 14.29 16.29 3.74
C LYS A 57 13.07 16.07 4.62
N TRP A 58 12.41 14.92 4.50
CA TRP A 58 11.15 14.65 5.16
C TRP A 58 11.24 13.55 6.22
N ILE A 59 12.21 12.67 6.11
CA ILE A 59 12.38 11.56 7.04
C ILE A 59 13.85 11.23 7.19
N SER A 60 14.32 11.08 8.44
CA SER A 60 15.68 10.61 8.72
C SER A 60 15.79 9.12 8.42
N LEU A 61 17.02 8.64 8.24
CA LEU A 61 17.25 7.21 8.04
C LEU A 61 16.80 6.39 9.25
N ASP A 62 17.02 6.91 10.46
CA ASP A 62 16.57 6.24 11.68
C ASP A 62 15.05 6.13 11.76
N ASP A 63 14.34 7.21 11.41
CA ASP A 63 12.88 7.19 11.38
C ASP A 63 12.35 6.28 10.27
N ALA A 64 13.03 6.20 9.13
CA ALA A 64 12.69 5.26 8.06
C ALA A 64 12.79 3.81 8.55
N LYS A 65 13.85 3.48 9.30
CA LYS A 65 14.01 2.15 9.89
C LYS A 65 12.90 1.84 10.90
N ARG A 66 12.55 2.79 11.74
CA ARG A 66 11.44 2.64 12.71
C ARG A 66 10.11 2.42 12.01
N TYR A 67 9.88 3.12 10.90
CA TYR A 67 8.66 2.96 10.12
C TYR A 67 8.54 1.52 9.56
N VAL A 68 9.62 0.99 8.99
CA VAL A 68 9.65 -0.38 8.48
C VAL A 68 9.41 -1.38 9.61
N GLU A 69 10.04 -1.19 10.77
CA GLU A 69 9.83 -2.06 11.94
C GLU A 69 8.38 -2.01 12.41
N MET A 70 7.76 -0.83 12.40
CA MET A 70 6.36 -0.65 12.76
C MET A 70 5.44 -1.46 11.84
N LEU A 71 5.69 -1.43 10.53
CA LEU A 71 4.92 -2.23 9.58
C LEU A 71 5.04 -3.73 9.88
N GLN A 72 6.25 -4.20 10.19
CA GLN A 72 6.48 -5.60 10.54
C GLN A 72 5.78 -6.02 11.83
N MET A 73 5.67 -5.10 12.79
CA MET A 73 5.03 -5.39 14.09
C MET A 73 3.51 -5.40 14.01
N HIS A 74 2.91 -4.52 13.21
CA HIS A 74 1.47 -4.31 13.23
C HIS A 74 0.69 -5.08 12.19
N PHE A 75 1.34 -5.57 11.14
CA PHE A 75 0.65 -6.22 10.03
C PHE A 75 1.08 -7.67 9.86
N ASN A 76 0.14 -8.50 9.45
CA ASN A 76 0.40 -9.90 9.12
C ASN A 76 0.79 -10.00 7.65
N PHE A 77 1.97 -10.58 7.39
CA PHE A 77 2.51 -10.71 6.05
C PHE A 77 2.00 -11.99 5.41
N VAL A 78 1.42 -11.84 4.21
CA VAL A 78 1.00 -12.98 3.39
C VAL A 78 2.12 -13.38 2.44
N PRO A 79 2.11 -14.60 1.88
CA PRO A 79 3.14 -15.00 0.90
C PRO A 79 3.14 -14.10 -0.32
N ASN A 80 4.31 -13.92 -0.93
CA ASN A 80 4.42 -13.20 -2.20
C ASN A 80 3.59 -13.89 -3.28
N PRO A 81 2.92 -13.12 -4.17
CA PRO A 81 2.21 -13.73 -5.30
C PRO A 81 3.21 -14.35 -6.28
N THR A 82 2.87 -15.52 -6.80
CA THR A 82 3.71 -16.27 -7.75
C THR A 82 3.13 -16.35 -9.15
N PHE A 83 1.80 -16.25 -9.27
CA PHE A 83 1.12 -16.26 -10.56
C PHE A 83 0.67 -14.85 -10.90
N ILE A 84 1.28 -14.25 -11.92
CA ILE A 84 1.07 -12.86 -12.29
C ILE A 84 0.64 -12.76 -13.75
N VAL A 85 -0.53 -12.15 -13.97
CA VAL A 85 -1.07 -11.92 -15.32
C VAL A 85 -0.71 -10.50 -15.74
N PRO A 86 -0.13 -10.28 -16.93
CA PRO A 86 0.20 -8.94 -17.39
C PRO A 86 -1.07 -8.18 -17.79
N LEU A 87 -1.46 -7.23 -16.96
CA LEU A 87 -2.65 -6.38 -17.16
C LEU A 87 -2.32 -4.90 -17.35
N SER A 88 -1.14 -4.48 -16.87
CA SER A 88 -0.69 -3.10 -16.86
C SER A 88 0.54 -2.93 -17.72
N ARG A 89 0.91 -1.67 -17.99
CA ARG A 89 2.17 -1.32 -18.64
C ARG A 89 3.38 -1.62 -17.77
N ASP A 90 3.20 -1.57 -16.45
CA ASP A 90 4.26 -1.76 -15.46
C ASP A 90 4.08 -3.12 -14.79
N SER A 91 5.11 -3.95 -14.81
CA SER A 91 5.09 -5.26 -14.17
C SER A 91 4.93 -5.17 -12.65
N ASP A 92 5.38 -4.08 -12.02
CA ASP A 92 5.19 -3.86 -10.58
C ASP A 92 3.71 -3.67 -10.26
N ASP A 93 2.96 -3.02 -11.15
CA ASP A 93 1.51 -2.86 -11.00
C ASP A 93 0.79 -4.20 -11.13
N ASP A 94 1.21 -5.05 -12.07
CA ASP A 94 0.65 -6.40 -12.24
C ASP A 94 0.82 -7.24 -10.98
N TYR A 95 1.94 -7.07 -10.28
CA TYR A 95 2.22 -7.74 -9.02
C TYR A 95 1.21 -7.34 -7.93
N ILE A 96 0.94 -6.04 -7.81
CA ILE A 96 -0.05 -5.51 -6.85
C ILE A 96 -1.43 -6.08 -7.14
N LEU A 97 -1.84 -6.12 -8.42
CA LEU A 97 -3.12 -6.69 -8.82
C LEU A 97 -3.22 -8.19 -8.54
N ALA A 98 -2.13 -8.94 -8.79
CA ALA A 98 -2.08 -10.37 -8.51
C ALA A 98 -2.24 -10.64 -7.01
N LEU A 99 -1.59 -9.85 -6.16
CA LEU A 99 -1.72 -9.94 -4.71
C LEU A 99 -3.17 -9.69 -4.28
N ALA A 100 -3.77 -8.62 -4.80
CA ALA A 100 -5.14 -8.26 -4.46
C ALA A 100 -6.15 -9.32 -4.90
N GLN A 101 -5.97 -9.91 -6.07
CA GLN A 101 -6.84 -10.97 -6.58
C GLN A 101 -6.74 -12.25 -5.72
N ARG A 102 -5.52 -12.69 -5.42
CA ARG A 102 -5.33 -13.88 -4.60
C ARG A 102 -5.91 -13.72 -3.20
N GLU A 103 -5.70 -12.56 -2.59
CA GLU A 103 -6.15 -12.28 -1.22
C GLU A 103 -7.59 -11.78 -1.15
N ARG A 104 -8.28 -11.68 -2.28
CA ARG A 104 -9.67 -11.21 -2.37
C ARG A 104 -9.85 -9.86 -1.68
N ALA A 105 -8.99 -8.92 -2.04
CA ALA A 105 -9.08 -7.55 -1.51
C ALA A 105 -10.38 -6.88 -1.93
N ASP A 106 -10.91 -6.03 -1.06
CA ASP A 106 -12.07 -5.22 -1.36
C ASP A 106 -11.69 -3.98 -2.17
N TYR A 107 -10.46 -3.47 -1.97
CA TYR A 107 -9.95 -2.27 -2.63
C TYR A 107 -8.45 -2.38 -2.87
N VAL A 108 -8.00 -1.75 -3.95
CA VAL A 108 -6.58 -1.43 -4.17
C VAL A 108 -6.44 0.09 -4.14
N ILE A 109 -5.47 0.58 -3.39
CA ILE A 109 -5.24 2.00 -3.19
C ILE A 109 -3.91 2.38 -3.84
N SER A 110 -3.94 3.34 -4.76
CA SER A 110 -2.75 3.80 -5.47
C SER A 110 -2.88 5.24 -5.92
N GLY A 111 -1.75 5.92 -6.04
CA GLY A 111 -1.68 7.23 -6.71
C GLY A 111 -1.19 7.12 -8.15
N ASP A 112 -0.87 5.91 -8.63
CA ASP A 112 -0.32 5.70 -9.96
C ASP A 112 -1.42 5.71 -11.02
N LYS A 113 -1.29 6.60 -12.00
CA LYS A 113 -2.26 6.74 -13.09
C LYS A 113 -2.40 5.48 -13.92
N ASP A 114 -1.33 4.70 -14.09
CA ASP A 114 -1.37 3.46 -14.87
C ASP A 114 -2.22 2.38 -14.18
N LEU A 115 -2.29 2.38 -12.85
CA LEU A 115 -3.21 1.52 -12.10
C LEU A 115 -4.63 2.07 -12.10
N LEU A 116 -4.78 3.36 -11.86
CA LEU A 116 -6.08 4.00 -11.69
C LEU A 116 -6.97 3.94 -12.94
N VAL A 117 -6.37 3.81 -14.13
CA VAL A 117 -7.13 3.69 -15.39
C VAL A 117 -7.62 2.27 -15.66
N LEU A 118 -7.16 1.28 -14.90
CA LEU A 118 -7.56 -0.11 -15.08
C LEU A 118 -8.93 -0.38 -14.45
N HIS A 119 -9.73 -1.18 -15.13
CA HIS A 119 -11.01 -1.65 -14.63
C HIS A 119 -10.90 -3.15 -14.34
N VAL A 120 -10.88 -3.50 -13.06
CA VAL A 120 -10.81 -4.88 -12.60
C VAL A 120 -12.16 -5.22 -11.95
N ALA A 121 -12.75 -6.33 -12.37
CA ALA A 121 -14.09 -6.70 -11.91
C ALA A 121 -14.16 -6.99 -10.41
N GLU A 122 -13.08 -7.52 -9.83
CA GLU A 122 -13.07 -8.01 -8.46
C GLU A 122 -12.99 -6.91 -7.41
N PHE A 123 -12.44 -5.73 -7.75
CA PHE A 123 -12.26 -4.63 -6.80
C PHE A 123 -12.06 -3.30 -7.51
N PRO A 124 -12.50 -2.19 -6.90
CA PRO A 124 -12.15 -0.85 -7.39
C PRO A 124 -10.71 -0.49 -7.03
N ILE A 125 -10.11 0.35 -7.86
CA ILE A 125 -8.78 0.92 -7.63
C ILE A 125 -8.99 2.41 -7.36
N LEU A 126 -8.64 2.86 -6.15
CA LEU A 126 -8.93 4.20 -5.67
C LEU A 126 -7.65 4.95 -5.30
N THR A 127 -7.71 6.28 -5.39
CA THR A 127 -6.68 7.12 -4.78
C THR A 127 -6.81 7.11 -3.26
N PRO A 128 -5.76 7.50 -2.53
CA PRO A 128 -5.88 7.67 -1.08
C PRO A 128 -7.02 8.59 -0.66
N ALA A 129 -7.21 9.71 -1.36
CA ALA A 129 -8.28 10.65 -1.05
C ALA A 129 -9.67 10.03 -1.24
N GLU A 130 -9.87 9.30 -2.33
CA GLU A 130 -11.12 8.57 -2.60
C GLU A 130 -11.38 7.50 -1.54
N PHE A 131 -10.35 6.79 -1.13
CA PHE A 131 -10.50 5.75 -0.11
C PHE A 131 -10.83 6.33 1.27
N GLU A 132 -10.31 7.50 1.61
CA GLU A 132 -10.71 8.17 2.85
C GLU A 132 -12.22 8.43 2.90
N ILE A 133 -12.82 8.76 1.77
CA ILE A 133 -14.27 8.93 1.69
C ILE A 133 -14.99 7.62 2.00
N VAL A 134 -14.48 6.49 1.48
CA VAL A 134 -15.01 5.17 1.80
C VAL A 134 -14.95 4.90 3.30
N LEU A 135 -13.82 5.20 3.95
CA LEU A 135 -13.65 4.99 5.39
C LEU A 135 -14.63 5.84 6.21
N GLN A 136 -14.86 7.08 5.81
CA GLN A 136 -15.81 7.97 6.48
C GLN A 136 -17.25 7.47 6.33
N THR A 137 -17.61 6.95 5.17
CA THR A 137 -18.95 6.46 4.88
C THR A 137 -19.27 5.17 5.65
N ASN A 138 -18.27 4.36 5.92
CA ASN A 138 -18.42 3.05 6.58
C ASN A 138 -18.22 3.10 8.10
N SER A 139 -17.96 4.27 8.64
CA SER A 139 -17.75 4.43 10.08
C SER A 139 -19.06 4.67 10.84
#